data_d2218b5374a6afb571f9beefd096358e
#
_entry.id   d2218b5374a6afb571f9beefd096358e
#
_cell.length_a   1.000
_cell.length_b   1.000
_cell.length_c   1.000
_cell.angle_alpha   90.00
_cell.angle_beta   90.00
_cell.angle_gamma   90.00
#
_symmetry.space_group_name_H-M   'P 1'
#
loop_
_entity.id
_entity.type
_entity.pdbx_description
1 polymer ?
#
loop_
_entity_poly.entity_id
_entity_poly.type
_entity_poly.pdbx_seq_one_letter_code
_entity_poly.pdbx_strand_id
1 'polypeptide(L)'
;MKVVKFGGSSVGTPESILKVKDIILKQSEPCIVVVSALGGITDSLVKASSLAEQADTSFRELISCMESRHLEMCDAVVEDRKACSELKEELSSLFAKLRSICEGVCLLKVLPKKTYDEILSYGERLSSRILTAMITGSVLYDSLDFIKTVSNGHIDVVDSELSGKLIRAAFADFPRNSRTAVVPGFISSDSASGEITNLGRGGSDYSASLIAAALDAGILEIWTDVDGFMTADPKMIKT
;
A
#
# COMPACT_ATOMS: atom_id res chain seq x y z
N MET A 1 -0.07 -9.22 -20.32
CA MET A 1 -0.26 -8.33 -19.15
C MET A 1 0.61 -8.85 -18.01
N LYS A 2 1.26 -7.94 -17.31
CA LYS A 2 2.21 -8.24 -16.23
C LYS A 2 1.72 -7.64 -14.91
N VAL A 3 1.94 -8.36 -13.81
CA VAL A 3 1.80 -7.82 -12.44
C VAL A 3 3.19 -7.66 -11.84
N VAL A 4 3.48 -6.50 -11.27
CA VAL A 4 4.77 -6.16 -10.69
C VAL A 4 4.56 -5.65 -9.27
N LYS A 5 5.26 -6.20 -8.29
CA LYS A 5 5.18 -5.73 -6.91
C LYS A 5 6.48 -5.07 -6.48
N PHE A 6 6.37 -3.92 -5.84
CA PHE A 6 7.51 -3.23 -5.22
C PHE A 6 7.36 -3.17 -3.70
N GLY A 7 8.40 -3.60 -3.00
CA GLY A 7 8.48 -3.57 -1.54
C GLY A 7 8.78 -2.18 -0.98
N GLY A 8 8.65 -2.02 0.33
CA GLY A 8 8.89 -0.75 1.02
C GLY A 8 10.30 -0.18 0.83
N SER A 9 11.33 -1.02 0.75
CA SER A 9 12.70 -0.60 0.44
C SER A 9 12.84 -0.01 -0.96
N SER A 10 12.08 -0.54 -1.92
CA SER A 10 12.07 -0.05 -3.31
C SER A 10 11.43 1.33 -3.47
N VAL A 11 10.55 1.72 -2.54
CA VAL A 11 9.82 3.00 -2.57
C VAL A 11 10.16 3.91 -1.37
N GLY A 12 11.21 3.58 -0.61
CA GLY A 12 11.55 4.23 0.66
C GLY A 12 12.21 5.59 0.54
N THR A 13 12.89 5.89 -0.57
CA THR A 13 13.59 7.16 -0.84
C THR A 13 13.25 7.70 -2.22
N PRO A 14 13.44 9.03 -2.48
CA PRO A 14 13.24 9.59 -3.81
C PRO A 14 14.05 8.88 -4.90
N GLU A 15 15.31 8.52 -4.61
CA GLU A 15 16.18 7.85 -5.58
C GLU A 15 15.68 6.44 -5.89
N SER A 16 15.17 5.71 -4.89
CA SER A 16 14.67 4.35 -5.09
C SER A 16 13.35 4.34 -5.87
N ILE A 17 12.41 5.24 -5.54
CA ILE A 17 11.10 5.30 -6.21
C ILE A 17 11.23 5.82 -7.67
N LEU A 18 12.20 6.68 -7.97
CA LEU A 18 12.50 7.08 -9.35
C LEU A 18 13.03 5.90 -10.19
N LYS A 19 13.82 5.00 -9.60
CA LYS A 19 14.18 3.73 -10.27
C LYS A 19 12.96 2.86 -10.54
N VAL A 20 12.00 2.82 -9.61
CA VAL A 20 10.72 2.14 -9.81
C VAL A 20 9.97 2.75 -11.00
N LYS A 21 9.90 4.08 -11.09
CA LYS A 21 9.33 4.80 -12.27
C LYS A 21 9.97 4.32 -13.56
N ASP A 22 11.30 4.30 -13.61
CA ASP A 22 12.05 3.88 -14.80
C ASP A 22 11.75 2.42 -15.19
N ILE A 23 11.64 1.53 -14.22
CA ILE A 23 11.30 0.13 -14.44
C ILE A 23 9.90 -0.01 -15.03
N ILE A 24 8.93 0.73 -14.48
CA ILE A 24 7.54 0.71 -14.94
C ILE A 24 7.43 1.28 -16.36
N LEU A 25 8.06 2.41 -16.63
CA LEU A 25 8.02 3.06 -17.94
C LEU A 25 8.69 2.26 -19.06
N LYS A 26 9.65 1.38 -18.71
CA LYS A 26 10.30 0.46 -19.65
C LYS A 26 9.48 -0.78 -19.99
N GLN A 27 8.35 -1.01 -19.31
CA GLN A 27 7.47 -2.14 -19.64
C GLN A 27 6.86 -1.97 -21.03
N SER A 28 7.03 -2.97 -21.89
CA SER A 28 6.47 -2.96 -23.25
C SER A 28 4.97 -3.28 -23.29
N GLU A 29 4.48 -3.95 -22.27
CA GLU A 29 3.08 -4.36 -22.13
C GLU A 29 2.38 -3.67 -20.93
N PRO A 30 1.04 -3.69 -20.88
CA PRO A 30 0.29 -3.15 -19.77
C PRO A 30 0.69 -3.80 -18.44
N CYS A 31 0.87 -2.95 -17.41
CA CYS A 31 1.44 -3.35 -16.14
C CYS A 31 0.52 -2.96 -14.97
N ILE A 32 0.24 -3.92 -14.10
CA ILE A 32 -0.41 -3.67 -12.79
C ILE A 32 0.69 -3.64 -11.73
N VAL A 33 0.80 -2.52 -11.05
CA VAL A 33 1.85 -2.25 -10.07
C VAL A 33 1.27 -2.30 -8.67
N VAL A 34 1.64 -3.31 -7.89
CA VAL A 34 1.28 -3.42 -6.48
C VAL A 34 2.39 -2.82 -5.62
N VAL A 35 2.05 -1.89 -4.77
CA VAL A 35 3.02 -1.16 -3.95
C VAL A 35 2.77 -1.36 -2.45
N SER A 36 3.85 -1.51 -1.69
CA SER A 36 3.84 -1.48 -0.22
C SER A 36 3.94 -0.03 0.29
N ALA A 37 3.73 0.17 1.59
CA ALA A 37 4.04 1.42 2.28
C ALA A 37 5.50 1.86 2.01
N LEU A 38 5.80 3.16 2.10
CA LEU A 38 7.18 3.64 2.08
C LEU A 38 7.98 3.00 3.23
N GLY A 39 9.24 2.65 2.96
CA GLY A 39 10.09 1.92 3.92
C GLY A 39 10.08 2.54 5.33
N GLY A 40 9.78 1.74 6.35
CA GLY A 40 9.69 2.14 7.76
C GLY A 40 8.37 2.81 8.16
N ILE A 41 7.46 3.11 7.23
CA ILE A 41 6.16 3.76 7.56
C ILE A 41 5.24 2.80 8.32
N THR A 42 5.18 1.53 7.94
CA THR A 42 4.37 0.54 8.67
C THR A 42 4.80 0.44 10.13
N ASP A 43 6.11 0.38 10.41
CA ASP A 43 6.64 0.36 11.79
C ASP A 43 6.28 1.65 12.55
N SER A 44 6.32 2.80 11.87
CA SER A 44 5.93 4.09 12.44
C SER A 44 4.44 4.13 12.77
N LEU A 45 3.56 3.56 11.92
CA LEU A 45 2.13 3.45 12.18
C LEU A 45 1.83 2.52 13.37
N VAL A 46 2.51 1.36 13.44
CA VAL A 46 2.44 0.45 14.61
C VAL A 46 2.84 1.19 15.87
N LYS A 47 3.95 1.93 15.85
CA LYS A 47 4.42 2.68 16.99
C LYS A 47 3.43 3.80 17.38
N ALA A 48 2.90 4.55 16.42
CA ALA A 48 1.93 5.62 16.68
C ALA A 48 0.65 5.07 17.32
N SER A 49 0.13 3.93 16.83
CA SER A 49 -1.06 3.29 17.40
C SER A 49 -0.85 2.82 18.83
N SER A 50 0.32 2.24 19.12
CA SER A 50 0.68 1.78 20.48
C SER A 50 0.86 2.96 21.45
N LEU A 51 1.52 4.06 21.03
CA LEU A 51 1.65 5.27 21.85
C LEU A 51 0.28 5.88 22.14
N ALA A 52 -0.60 5.94 21.13
CA ALA A 52 -1.95 6.45 21.32
C ALA A 52 -2.74 5.60 22.34
N GLU A 53 -2.67 4.27 22.27
CA GLU A 53 -3.32 3.37 23.23
C GLU A 53 -2.81 3.58 24.66
N GLN A 54 -1.52 3.89 24.82
CA GLN A 54 -0.89 4.21 26.09
C GLN A 54 -1.19 5.65 26.58
N ALA A 55 -1.95 6.42 25.83
CA ALA A 55 -2.18 7.86 26.06
C ALA A 55 -0.88 8.70 26.05
N ASP A 56 0.15 8.23 25.36
CA ASP A 56 1.38 8.97 25.14
C ASP A 56 1.21 9.88 23.90
N THR A 57 1.20 11.19 24.11
CA THR A 57 0.92 12.17 23.06
C THR A 57 2.04 12.32 22.03
N SER A 58 3.19 11.67 22.21
CA SER A 58 4.30 11.68 21.25
C SER A 58 3.94 11.04 19.90
N PHE A 59 2.82 10.29 19.81
CA PHE A 59 2.30 9.85 18.52
C PHE A 59 2.02 11.00 17.54
N ARG A 60 1.68 12.21 18.06
CA ARG A 60 1.40 13.40 17.23
C ARG A 60 2.62 13.84 16.45
N GLU A 61 3.76 13.89 17.12
CA GLU A 61 5.04 14.23 16.49
C GLU A 61 5.43 13.18 15.47
N LEU A 62 5.25 11.90 15.79
CA LEU A 62 5.54 10.79 14.88
C LEU A 62 4.67 10.87 13.60
N ILE A 63 3.36 11.17 13.74
CA ILE A 63 2.48 11.38 12.59
C ILE A 63 2.92 12.60 11.77
N SER A 64 3.32 13.70 12.42
CA SER A 64 3.82 14.89 11.72
C SER A 64 5.13 14.61 10.96
N CYS A 65 6.04 13.82 11.50
CA CYS A 65 7.24 13.37 10.79
C CYS A 65 6.90 12.50 9.57
N MET A 66 5.93 11.57 9.70
CA MET A 66 5.47 10.78 8.57
C MET A 66 4.85 11.66 7.47
N GLU A 67 4.02 12.64 7.85
CA GLU A 67 3.41 13.59 6.91
C GLU A 67 4.48 14.38 6.17
N SER A 68 5.41 15.03 6.87
CA SER A 68 6.51 15.79 6.25
C SER A 68 7.27 14.94 5.24
N ARG A 69 7.64 13.71 5.61
CA ARG A 69 8.35 12.79 4.71
C ARG A 69 7.57 12.47 3.44
N HIS A 70 6.24 12.30 3.51
CA HIS A 70 5.43 12.04 2.33
C HIS A 70 5.29 13.29 1.45
N LEU A 71 5.15 14.47 2.04
CA LEU A 71 5.09 15.74 1.30
C LEU A 71 6.42 16.05 0.61
N GLU A 72 7.55 15.81 1.27
CA GLU A 72 8.89 15.92 0.68
C GLU A 72 9.08 14.92 -0.48
N MET A 73 8.57 13.69 -0.32
CA MET A 73 8.57 12.70 -1.41
C MET A 73 7.79 13.23 -2.61
N CYS A 74 6.60 13.82 -2.42
CA CYS A 74 5.83 14.41 -3.52
C CYS A 74 6.63 15.47 -4.27
N ASP A 75 7.28 16.39 -3.54
CA ASP A 75 8.12 17.45 -4.15
C ASP A 75 9.27 16.88 -4.96
N ALA A 76 9.84 15.77 -4.51
CA ALA A 76 11.01 15.17 -5.14
C ALA A 76 10.66 14.38 -6.42
N VAL A 77 9.44 13.79 -6.52
CA VAL A 77 9.15 12.79 -7.57
C VAL A 77 8.00 13.14 -8.50
N VAL A 78 7.13 14.09 -8.14
CA VAL A 78 6.00 14.52 -8.98
C VAL A 78 6.38 15.78 -9.75
N GLU A 79 6.60 15.63 -11.07
CA GLU A 79 7.10 16.72 -11.91
C GLU A 79 6.05 17.81 -12.21
N ASP A 80 4.77 17.41 -12.36
CA ASP A 80 3.67 18.34 -12.58
C ASP A 80 3.32 19.07 -11.28
N ARG A 81 3.55 20.37 -11.23
CA ARG A 81 3.32 21.21 -10.05
C ARG A 81 1.87 21.23 -9.57
N LYS A 82 0.91 21.19 -10.52
CA LYS A 82 -0.52 21.18 -10.18
C LYS A 82 -0.89 19.84 -9.56
N ALA A 83 -0.52 18.74 -10.22
CA ALA A 83 -0.73 17.39 -9.70
C ALA A 83 -0.05 17.20 -8.33
N CYS A 84 1.16 17.75 -8.13
CA CYS A 84 1.87 17.71 -6.85
C CYS A 84 1.10 18.46 -5.76
N SER A 85 0.56 19.65 -6.04
CA SER A 85 -0.23 20.43 -5.07
C SER A 85 -1.53 19.71 -4.70
N GLU A 86 -2.27 19.20 -5.67
CA GLU A 86 -3.52 18.45 -5.46
C GLU A 86 -3.25 17.19 -4.63
N LEU A 87 -2.17 16.45 -4.95
CA LEU A 87 -1.76 15.28 -4.18
C LEU A 87 -1.41 15.63 -2.73
N LYS A 88 -0.66 16.70 -2.50
CA LYS A 88 -0.32 17.13 -1.14
C LYS A 88 -1.55 17.46 -0.29
N GLU A 89 -2.55 18.10 -0.87
CA GLU A 89 -3.83 18.38 -0.19
C GLU A 89 -4.54 17.07 0.16
N GLU A 90 -4.58 16.12 -0.77
CA GLU A 90 -5.16 14.79 -0.54
C GLU A 90 -4.42 14.04 0.58
N LEU A 91 -3.07 13.99 0.54
CA LEU A 91 -2.27 13.32 1.58
C LEU A 91 -2.45 14.00 2.95
N SER A 92 -2.45 15.33 3.01
CA SER A 92 -2.67 16.07 4.27
C SER A 92 -4.07 15.77 4.84
N SER A 93 -5.09 15.62 3.99
CA SER A 93 -6.43 15.19 4.43
C SER A 93 -6.41 13.77 5.02
N LEU A 94 -5.65 12.84 4.41
CA LEU A 94 -5.47 11.48 4.94
C LEU A 94 -4.74 11.50 6.28
N PHE A 95 -3.67 12.29 6.42
CA PHE A 95 -2.96 12.45 7.70
C PHE A 95 -3.83 13.10 8.78
N ALA A 96 -4.70 14.04 8.42
CA ALA A 96 -5.67 14.62 9.37
C ALA A 96 -6.65 13.55 9.89
N LYS A 97 -7.13 12.65 9.02
CA LYS A 97 -7.98 11.52 9.43
C LYS A 97 -7.21 10.54 10.32
N LEU A 98 -5.99 10.14 9.94
CA LEU A 98 -5.13 9.28 10.77
C LEU A 98 -4.90 9.88 12.16
N ARG A 99 -4.62 11.19 12.24
CA ARG A 99 -4.46 11.90 13.51
C ARG A 99 -5.72 11.84 14.34
N SER A 100 -6.90 12.05 13.74
CA SER A 100 -8.18 11.97 14.43
C SER A 100 -8.46 10.57 14.98
N ILE A 101 -8.13 9.51 14.25
CA ILE A 101 -8.27 8.13 14.72
C ILE A 101 -7.36 7.88 15.93
N CYS A 102 -6.08 8.27 15.85
CA CYS A 102 -5.14 8.11 16.95
C CYS A 102 -5.53 8.95 18.18
N GLU A 103 -6.10 10.16 18.01
CA GLU A 103 -6.67 10.94 19.10
C GLU A 103 -7.83 10.20 19.79
N GLY A 104 -8.72 9.58 19.00
CA GLY A 104 -9.81 8.74 19.55
C GLY A 104 -9.27 7.56 20.36
N VAL A 105 -8.27 6.86 19.87
CA VAL A 105 -7.59 5.77 20.59
C VAL A 105 -6.94 6.29 21.88
N CYS A 106 -6.28 7.45 21.83
CA CYS A 106 -5.61 8.07 22.97
C CYS A 106 -6.63 8.45 24.09
N LEU A 107 -7.79 8.97 23.73
CA LEU A 107 -8.85 9.33 24.67
C LEU A 107 -9.48 8.10 25.31
N LEU A 108 -9.74 7.06 24.50
CA LEU A 108 -10.41 5.84 24.97
C LEU A 108 -9.46 4.86 25.64
N LYS A 109 -8.15 4.95 25.36
CA LYS A 109 -7.10 4.01 25.78
C LYS A 109 -7.40 2.56 25.39
N VAL A 110 -8.01 2.39 24.24
CA VAL A 110 -8.38 1.09 23.66
C VAL A 110 -8.09 1.13 22.15
N LEU A 111 -7.42 0.11 21.67
CA LEU A 111 -7.09 -0.08 20.25
C LEU A 111 -7.77 -1.36 19.72
N PRO A 112 -9.02 -1.28 19.26
CA PRO A 112 -9.68 -2.42 18.64
C PRO A 112 -8.93 -2.87 17.37
N LYS A 113 -8.96 -4.18 17.07
CA LYS A 113 -8.30 -4.74 15.88
C LYS A 113 -8.65 -3.97 14.61
N LYS A 114 -9.93 -3.67 14.37
CA LYS A 114 -10.38 -2.91 13.20
C LYS A 114 -9.78 -1.50 13.10
N THR A 115 -9.64 -0.81 14.22
CA THR A 115 -9.02 0.52 14.28
C THR A 115 -7.51 0.41 14.01
N TYR A 116 -6.87 -0.63 14.54
CA TYR A 116 -5.47 -0.94 14.25
C TYR A 116 -5.25 -1.23 12.76
N ASP A 117 -6.10 -2.08 12.16
CA ASP A 117 -6.03 -2.41 10.75
C ASP A 117 -6.23 -1.17 9.87
N GLU A 118 -7.18 -0.29 10.24
CA GLU A 118 -7.39 0.98 9.55
C GLU A 118 -6.15 1.88 9.64
N ILE A 119 -5.55 2.05 10.84
CA ILE A 119 -4.32 2.83 11.00
C ILE A 119 -3.21 2.29 10.10
N LEU A 120 -2.99 0.99 10.07
CA LEU A 120 -1.93 0.40 9.24
C LEU A 120 -2.19 0.59 7.74
N SER A 121 -3.45 0.62 7.32
CA SER A 121 -3.81 0.80 5.90
C SER A 121 -3.30 2.11 5.29
N TYR A 122 -3.05 3.12 6.11
CA TYR A 122 -2.57 4.43 5.63
C TYR A 122 -1.21 4.32 4.94
N GLY A 123 -0.38 3.35 5.29
CA GLY A 123 0.91 3.15 4.65
C GLY A 123 0.81 2.97 3.14
N GLU A 124 0.03 2.01 2.71
CA GLU A 124 -0.18 1.68 1.30
C GLU A 124 -1.11 2.67 0.60
N ARG A 125 -2.09 3.20 1.30
CA ARG A 125 -2.99 4.26 0.77
C ARG A 125 -2.24 5.53 0.42
N LEU A 126 -1.22 5.90 1.18
CA LEU A 126 -0.38 7.08 0.93
C LEU A 126 0.62 6.79 -0.20
N SER A 127 1.35 5.68 -0.14
CA SER A 127 2.38 5.34 -1.13
C SER A 127 1.82 5.12 -2.53
N SER A 128 0.67 4.46 -2.65
CA SER A 128 0.02 4.21 -3.95
C SER A 128 -0.40 5.51 -4.65
N ARG A 129 -0.84 6.52 -3.91
CA ARG A 129 -1.19 7.84 -4.46
C ARG A 129 0.02 8.58 -5.01
N ILE A 130 1.13 8.55 -4.25
CA ILE A 130 2.39 9.14 -4.72
C ILE A 130 2.84 8.47 -6.01
N LEU A 131 2.83 7.14 -6.06
CA LEU A 131 3.25 6.40 -7.25
C LEU A 131 2.32 6.68 -8.45
N THR A 132 1.00 6.78 -8.21
CA THR A 132 0.03 7.13 -9.26
C THR A 132 0.31 8.53 -9.81
N ALA A 133 0.48 9.53 -8.97
CA ALA A 133 0.75 10.90 -9.43
C ALA A 133 2.11 11.05 -10.13
N MET A 134 3.09 10.24 -9.75
CA MET A 134 4.42 10.25 -10.37
C MET A 134 4.43 9.69 -11.80
N ILE A 135 3.50 8.78 -12.13
CA ILE A 135 3.45 8.10 -13.44
C ILE A 135 2.32 8.68 -14.27
N THR A 136 2.66 9.50 -15.24
CA THR A 136 1.67 10.12 -16.14
C THR A 136 0.79 9.08 -16.85
N GLY A 137 -0.53 9.25 -16.74
CA GLY A 137 -1.50 8.35 -17.35
C GLY A 137 -1.73 7.05 -16.60
N SER A 138 -1.16 6.87 -15.42
CA SER A 138 -1.52 5.75 -14.53
C SER A 138 -2.87 6.00 -13.84
N VAL A 139 -3.50 4.92 -13.38
CA VAL A 139 -4.78 4.96 -12.66
C VAL A 139 -4.64 4.18 -11.36
N LEU A 140 -5.14 4.76 -10.26
CA LEU A 140 -5.23 4.09 -8.98
C LEU A 140 -6.45 3.16 -8.95
N TYR A 141 -6.22 1.90 -8.58
CA TYR A 141 -7.25 0.91 -8.29
C TYR A 141 -7.18 0.56 -6.81
N ASP A 142 -8.18 0.95 -6.03
CA ASP A 142 -8.16 0.70 -4.59
C ASP A 142 -8.45 -0.78 -4.30
N SER A 143 -7.50 -1.47 -3.67
CA SER A 143 -7.66 -2.89 -3.34
C SER A 143 -8.79 -3.15 -2.34
N LEU A 144 -9.23 -2.17 -1.58
CA LEU A 144 -10.39 -2.26 -0.70
C LEU A 144 -11.67 -2.59 -1.46
N ASP A 145 -11.76 -2.24 -2.74
CA ASP A 145 -12.94 -2.49 -3.58
C ASP A 145 -13.03 -3.95 -4.01
N PHE A 146 -11.91 -4.65 -4.16
CA PHE A 146 -11.89 -5.97 -4.80
C PHE A 146 -11.12 -7.07 -4.06
N ILE A 147 -10.29 -6.78 -3.04
CA ILE A 147 -9.73 -7.81 -2.16
C ILE A 147 -10.59 -7.89 -0.92
N LYS A 148 -11.33 -8.99 -0.80
CA LYS A 148 -12.29 -9.21 0.29
C LYS A 148 -11.81 -10.29 1.23
N THR A 149 -12.09 -10.09 2.52
CA THR A 149 -11.84 -11.06 3.58
C THR A 149 -13.14 -11.46 4.25
N VAL A 150 -13.10 -12.61 4.90
CA VAL A 150 -14.13 -13.08 5.83
C VAL A 150 -13.46 -13.26 7.18
N SER A 151 -14.00 -12.62 8.20
CA SER A 151 -13.55 -12.79 9.58
C SER A 151 -14.23 -14.00 10.22
N ASN A 152 -13.45 -14.87 10.85
CA ASN A 152 -13.98 -15.93 11.71
C ASN A 152 -13.91 -15.56 13.21
N GLY A 153 -13.75 -14.29 13.52
CA GLY A 153 -13.62 -13.74 14.87
C GLY A 153 -12.19 -13.71 15.42
N HIS A 154 -11.24 -14.41 14.79
CA HIS A 154 -9.83 -14.45 15.20
C HIS A 154 -8.87 -14.07 14.08
N ILE A 155 -9.16 -14.49 12.86
CA ILE A 155 -8.30 -14.30 11.69
C ILE A 155 -9.16 -13.86 10.52
N ASP A 156 -8.67 -12.88 9.76
CA ASP A 156 -9.26 -12.48 8.49
C ASP A 156 -8.64 -13.33 7.38
N VAL A 157 -9.49 -14.08 6.69
CA VAL A 157 -9.08 -14.96 5.58
C VAL A 157 -9.60 -14.39 4.28
N VAL A 158 -8.78 -14.38 3.24
CA VAL A 158 -9.20 -13.89 1.93
C VAL A 158 -10.31 -14.79 1.37
N ASP A 159 -11.43 -14.17 0.99
CA ASP A 159 -12.43 -14.79 0.14
C ASP A 159 -11.92 -14.80 -1.32
N SER A 160 -11.23 -15.86 -1.69
CA SER A 160 -10.58 -15.96 -3.00
C SER A 160 -11.59 -16.00 -4.16
N GLU A 161 -12.79 -16.54 -3.95
CA GLU A 161 -13.82 -16.61 -4.99
C GLU A 161 -14.40 -15.22 -5.27
N LEU A 162 -14.84 -14.53 -4.21
CA LEU A 162 -15.39 -13.19 -4.32
C LEU A 162 -14.32 -12.19 -4.81
N SER A 163 -13.13 -12.22 -4.22
CA SER A 163 -12.02 -11.36 -4.65
C SER A 163 -11.67 -11.59 -6.11
N GLY A 164 -11.58 -12.83 -6.56
CA GLY A 164 -11.30 -13.16 -7.95
C GLY A 164 -12.37 -12.62 -8.93
N LYS A 165 -13.65 -12.66 -8.55
CA LYS A 165 -14.75 -12.07 -9.35
C LYS A 165 -14.61 -10.54 -9.40
N LEU A 166 -14.37 -9.90 -8.26
CA LEU A 166 -14.26 -8.44 -8.17
C LEU A 166 -13.01 -7.91 -8.86
N ILE A 167 -11.87 -8.61 -8.76
CA ILE A 167 -10.64 -8.25 -9.49
C ILE A 167 -10.90 -8.29 -11.00
N ARG A 168 -11.51 -9.37 -11.53
CA ARG A 168 -11.84 -9.44 -12.96
C ARG A 168 -12.78 -8.33 -13.40
N ALA A 169 -13.75 -7.96 -12.57
CA ALA A 169 -14.67 -6.87 -12.86
C ALA A 169 -13.95 -5.50 -12.82
N ALA A 170 -13.13 -5.24 -11.80
CA ALA A 170 -12.40 -3.99 -11.67
C ALA A 170 -11.43 -3.74 -12.84
N PHE A 171 -10.79 -4.78 -13.34
CA PHE A 171 -9.81 -4.69 -14.44
C PHE A 171 -10.39 -5.05 -15.82
N ALA A 172 -11.72 -5.14 -15.98
CA ALA A 172 -12.36 -5.52 -17.25
C ALA A 172 -11.99 -4.57 -18.42
N ASP A 173 -11.87 -3.27 -18.14
CA ASP A 173 -11.49 -2.25 -19.12
C ASP A 173 -10.00 -1.91 -19.14
N PHE A 174 -9.22 -2.51 -18.26
CA PHE A 174 -7.78 -2.43 -18.32
C PHE A 174 -7.25 -3.44 -19.35
N PRO A 175 -6.36 -3.09 -20.27
CA PRO A 175 -5.57 -1.85 -20.33
C PRO A 175 -6.11 -0.77 -21.31
N ARG A 176 -7.37 -0.80 -21.69
CA ARG A 176 -7.93 0.15 -22.66
C ARG A 176 -7.84 1.60 -22.19
N ASN A 177 -8.02 1.82 -20.88
CA ASN A 177 -8.07 3.15 -20.28
C ASN A 177 -6.72 3.66 -19.79
N SER A 178 -5.76 2.75 -19.55
CA SER A 178 -4.41 3.08 -19.08
C SER A 178 -3.46 1.92 -19.36
N ARG A 179 -2.16 2.23 -19.48
CA ARG A 179 -1.12 1.18 -19.54
C ARG A 179 -0.57 0.78 -18.18
N THR A 180 -0.81 1.59 -17.15
CA THR A 180 -0.32 1.35 -15.79
C THR A 180 -1.45 1.52 -14.79
N ALA A 181 -1.76 0.46 -14.07
CA ALA A 181 -2.64 0.47 -12.91
C ALA A 181 -1.78 0.40 -11.65
N VAL A 182 -2.03 1.27 -10.67
CA VAL A 182 -1.37 1.23 -9.36
C VAL A 182 -2.36 0.71 -8.32
N VAL A 183 -1.92 -0.22 -7.49
CA VAL A 183 -2.74 -0.88 -6.48
C VAL A 183 -2.04 -0.83 -5.14
N PRO A 184 -2.67 -0.32 -4.05
CA PRO A 184 -2.15 -0.50 -2.71
C PRO A 184 -2.19 -2.00 -2.36
N GLY A 185 -1.04 -2.57 -2.01
CA GLY A 185 -0.97 -3.94 -1.50
C GLY A 185 -1.40 -4.04 -0.05
N PHE A 186 -1.30 -5.24 0.57
CA PHE A 186 -1.51 -5.49 2.00
C PHE A 186 -2.93 -5.26 2.52
N ILE A 187 -3.65 -4.27 2.03
CA ILE A 187 -4.97 -3.87 2.52
C ILE A 187 -6.11 -4.58 1.79
N SER A 188 -7.17 -4.84 2.50
CA SER A 188 -8.39 -5.51 2.06
C SER A 188 -9.59 -4.99 2.86
N SER A 189 -10.78 -5.46 2.56
CA SER A 189 -11.96 -5.15 3.36
C SER A 189 -12.77 -6.40 3.68
N ASP A 190 -13.38 -6.44 4.84
CA ASP A 190 -14.30 -7.49 5.23
C ASP A 190 -15.54 -7.46 4.33
N SER A 191 -15.93 -8.62 3.79
CA SER A 191 -17.01 -8.74 2.81
C SER A 191 -18.39 -8.44 3.37
N ALA A 192 -18.58 -8.60 4.68
CA ALA A 192 -19.87 -8.42 5.33
C ALA A 192 -20.03 -7.00 5.91
N SER A 193 -19.00 -6.49 6.59
CA SER A 193 -19.06 -5.17 7.26
C SER A 193 -18.51 -4.03 6.40
N GLY A 194 -17.66 -4.33 5.40
CA GLY A 194 -16.91 -3.34 4.65
C GLY A 194 -15.74 -2.69 5.42
N GLU A 195 -15.51 -3.12 6.66
CA GLU A 195 -14.41 -2.60 7.48
C GLU A 195 -13.05 -2.99 6.88
N ILE A 196 -12.05 -2.12 7.05
CA ILE A 196 -10.71 -2.37 6.56
C ILE A 196 -10.07 -3.52 7.35
N THR A 197 -9.45 -4.43 6.62
CA THR A 197 -8.67 -5.54 7.12
C THR A 197 -7.29 -5.57 6.45
N ASN A 198 -6.35 -6.28 7.03
CA ASN A 198 -5.00 -6.40 6.52
C ASN A 198 -4.63 -7.86 6.28
N LEU A 199 -3.88 -8.12 5.21
CA LEU A 199 -3.50 -9.47 4.80
C LEU A 199 -2.33 -10.06 5.60
N GLY A 200 -1.84 -9.34 6.63
CA GLY A 200 -0.76 -9.79 7.47
C GLY A 200 0.62 -9.75 6.80
N ARG A 201 1.60 -10.47 7.38
CA ARG A 201 2.97 -10.48 6.88
C ARG A 201 3.05 -11.00 5.44
N GLY A 202 3.75 -10.25 4.58
CA GLY A 202 3.82 -10.56 3.14
C GLY A 202 2.54 -10.18 2.38
N GLY A 203 1.64 -9.41 2.99
CA GLY A 203 0.33 -9.09 2.42
C GLY A 203 0.39 -8.40 1.07
N SER A 204 1.40 -7.57 0.78
CA SER A 204 1.54 -6.96 -0.55
C SER A 204 1.94 -7.97 -1.62
N ASP A 205 2.77 -8.98 -1.29
CA ASP A 205 3.11 -10.07 -2.20
C ASP A 205 1.87 -10.95 -2.45
N TYR A 206 1.09 -11.15 -1.39
CA TYR A 206 -0.17 -11.90 -1.50
C TYR A 206 -1.20 -11.16 -2.35
N SER A 207 -1.35 -9.83 -2.18
CA SER A 207 -2.20 -9.01 -3.05
C SER A 207 -1.80 -9.14 -4.52
N ALA A 208 -0.50 -9.06 -4.82
CA ALA A 208 0.01 -9.20 -6.17
C ALA A 208 -0.27 -10.58 -6.75
N SER A 209 -0.13 -11.63 -5.94
CA SER A 209 -0.41 -13.02 -6.33
C SER A 209 -1.90 -13.24 -6.62
N LEU A 210 -2.79 -12.68 -5.78
CA LEU A 210 -4.24 -12.75 -5.99
C LEU A 210 -4.65 -12.08 -7.32
N ILE A 211 -4.12 -10.89 -7.58
CA ILE A 211 -4.40 -10.15 -8.81
C ILE A 211 -3.86 -10.91 -10.03
N ALA A 212 -2.62 -11.39 -9.96
CA ALA A 212 -2.01 -12.14 -11.04
C ALA A 212 -2.79 -13.40 -11.38
N ALA A 213 -3.19 -14.17 -10.37
CA ALA A 213 -3.97 -15.39 -10.56
C ALA A 213 -5.39 -15.11 -11.09
N ALA A 214 -6.07 -14.07 -10.58
CA ALA A 214 -7.43 -13.74 -11.01
C ALA A 214 -7.49 -13.26 -12.46
N LEU A 215 -6.43 -12.64 -12.97
CA LEU A 215 -6.35 -12.06 -14.32
C LEU A 215 -5.56 -12.92 -15.31
N ASP A 216 -5.15 -14.13 -14.93
CA ASP A 216 -4.27 -15.01 -15.75
C ASP A 216 -3.06 -14.23 -16.29
N ALA A 217 -2.39 -13.45 -15.42
CA ALA A 217 -1.24 -12.66 -15.81
C ALA A 217 -0.10 -13.57 -16.28
N GLY A 218 0.52 -13.24 -17.41
CA GLY A 218 1.61 -14.02 -17.95
C GLY A 218 2.86 -14.04 -17.06
N ILE A 219 3.07 -12.96 -16.29
CA ILE A 219 4.23 -12.80 -15.41
C ILE A 219 3.82 -12.07 -14.13
N LEU A 220 4.29 -12.57 -12.98
CA LEU A 220 4.32 -11.88 -11.71
C LEU A 220 5.77 -11.63 -11.32
N GLU A 221 6.16 -10.36 -11.20
CA GLU A 221 7.50 -9.96 -10.71
C GLU A 221 7.40 -9.41 -9.29
N ILE A 222 8.24 -9.91 -8.39
CA ILE A 222 8.38 -9.37 -7.03
C ILE A 222 9.76 -8.75 -6.91
N TRP A 223 9.82 -7.42 -6.89
CA TRP A 223 11.05 -6.66 -6.73
C TRP A 223 11.34 -6.44 -5.26
N THR A 224 12.54 -6.86 -4.84
CA THR A 224 13.01 -6.84 -3.45
C THR A 224 14.49 -6.49 -3.42
N ASP A 225 15.03 -6.32 -2.23
CA ASP A 225 16.43 -6.02 -1.94
C ASP A 225 17.34 -7.26 -1.88
N VAL A 226 16.85 -8.42 -2.31
CA VAL A 226 17.62 -9.67 -2.47
C VAL A 226 17.57 -10.16 -3.91
N ASP A 227 18.59 -10.93 -4.34
CA ASP A 227 18.76 -11.36 -5.73
C ASP A 227 17.72 -12.39 -6.21
N GLY A 228 16.81 -12.82 -5.36
CA GLY A 228 15.76 -13.77 -5.71
C GLY A 228 15.36 -14.68 -4.55
N PHE A 229 14.74 -15.81 -4.91
CA PHE A 229 14.29 -16.79 -3.92
C PHE A 229 15.52 -17.51 -3.34
N MET A 230 15.76 -17.34 -2.05
CA MET A 230 16.90 -17.90 -1.36
C MET A 230 16.52 -19.16 -0.60
N THR A 231 17.41 -20.13 -0.52
CA THR A 231 17.23 -21.37 0.26
C THR A 231 17.33 -21.13 1.77
N ALA A 232 17.92 -19.99 2.17
CA ALA A 232 18.02 -19.54 3.55
C ALA A 232 18.16 -18.02 3.62
N ASP A 233 17.98 -17.41 4.79
CA ASP A 233 18.18 -15.97 5.00
C ASP A 233 19.64 -15.58 4.69
N PRO A 234 19.91 -14.72 3.69
CA PRO A 234 21.26 -14.30 3.32
C PRO A 234 21.98 -13.51 4.42
N LYS A 235 21.25 -13.00 5.41
CA LYS A 235 21.83 -12.35 6.60
C LYS A 235 22.36 -13.36 7.62
N MET A 236 21.87 -14.59 7.58
CA MET A 236 22.24 -15.67 8.50
C MET A 236 23.35 -16.56 7.94
N ILE A 237 23.45 -16.70 6.64
CA ILE A 237 24.46 -17.55 5.98
C ILE A 237 25.44 -16.64 5.22
N LYS A 238 26.66 -16.57 5.71
CA LYS A 238 27.76 -15.96 4.95
C LYS A 238 28.20 -16.94 3.86
N THR A 239 28.04 -16.58 2.61
CA THR A 239 28.67 -17.23 1.46
C THR A 239 30.17 -16.94 1.42
#